data_e8c4b9e72e3ff09200b22b1d9cc1835e
#
_entry.id   e8c4b9e72e3ff09200b22b1d9cc1835e
#
_cell.length_a   1.000
_cell.length_b   1.000
_cell.length_c   1.000
_cell.angle_alpha   90.00
_cell.angle_beta   90.00
_cell.angle_gamma   90.00
#
_symmetry.space_group_name_H-M   'P 1'
#
loop_
_entity.id
_entity.type
_entity.pdbx_description
1 polymer ?
#
loop_
_entity_poly.entity_id
_entity_poly.type
_entity_poly.pdbx_seq_one_letter_code
_entity_poly.pdbx_strand_id
1 'polypeptide(L)'
;VGRIQELLTEDGEIVWQGKQQLWGQEESRNKEDAPSCHLRFPGQYEDAESGLYYNRFRYYDCEVGQYLCADPVGLGGGINPYGYVGNPLKYIDLLGLCKEHIETPYGSAYQSNSPEALAAREKVENGATLYRMGTTGRSETTGAQFWALEHPSSPGYAGRYGIPQENIDRSDFIMTAKLKPGSDFITRPAPGIGDNLGGGIEVVAPPDAVDIITFSKH
;
A
#
# COMPACT_ATOMS: atom_id res chain seq x y z
N VAL A 1 2.68 12.65 7.30
CA VAL A 1 2.66 13.23 5.95
C VAL A 1 1.54 14.27 5.86
N GLY A 2 1.84 15.53 5.37
CA GLY A 2 0.83 16.54 5.06
C GLY A 2 0.07 17.16 6.23
N ARG A 3 0.57 17.03 7.45
CA ARG A 3 -0.05 17.60 8.65
C ARG A 3 0.38 19.07 8.86
N ILE A 4 -0.51 19.87 9.46
CA ILE A 4 -0.16 21.21 9.94
C ILE A 4 0.81 21.10 11.13
N GLN A 5 1.88 21.85 11.07
CA GLN A 5 2.94 21.85 12.09
C GLN A 5 2.84 23.08 13.02
N GLU A 6 2.41 24.22 12.48
CA GLU A 6 2.39 25.49 13.20
C GLU A 6 1.21 26.34 12.73
N LEU A 7 0.67 27.14 13.64
CA LEU A 7 -0.19 28.28 13.34
C LEU A 7 0.56 29.57 13.69
N LEU A 8 0.52 30.52 12.77
CA LEU A 8 1.20 31.81 12.91
C LEU A 8 0.18 32.93 12.92
N THR A 9 0.51 34.02 13.62
CA THR A 9 -0.16 35.32 13.45
C THR A 9 0.22 35.95 12.12
N GLU A 10 -0.45 37.04 11.74
CA GLU A 10 -0.09 37.84 10.55
C GLU A 10 1.34 38.41 10.67
N ASP A 11 1.82 38.65 11.88
CA ASP A 11 3.19 39.14 12.18
C ASP A 11 4.23 38.02 12.19
N GLY A 12 3.84 36.77 11.96
CA GLY A 12 4.73 35.63 11.91
C GLY A 12 5.07 34.99 13.26
N GLU A 13 4.38 35.35 14.33
CA GLU A 13 4.56 34.70 15.64
C GLU A 13 3.87 33.34 15.68
N ILE A 14 4.55 32.29 16.17
CA ILE A 14 3.98 30.98 16.39
C ILE A 14 3.03 31.04 17.60
N VAL A 15 1.75 30.80 17.37
CA VAL A 15 0.70 30.74 18.41
C VAL A 15 0.31 29.33 18.79
N TRP A 16 0.51 28.38 17.90
CA TRP A 16 0.31 26.96 18.14
C TRP A 16 1.40 26.16 17.44
N GLN A 17 1.93 25.13 18.10
CA GLN A 17 2.91 24.21 17.53
C GLN A 17 2.45 22.78 17.76
N GLY A 18 2.24 22.07 16.67
CA GLY A 18 1.80 20.69 16.68
C GLY A 18 2.93 19.71 16.91
N LYS A 19 2.74 18.82 17.87
CA LYS A 19 3.57 17.65 18.10
C LYS A 19 2.67 16.44 18.25
N GLN A 20 2.96 15.36 17.54
CA GLN A 20 2.14 14.17 17.62
C GLN A 20 2.98 12.90 17.77
N GLN A 21 2.39 11.88 18.36
CA GLN A 21 2.87 10.52 18.36
C GLN A 21 2.61 9.83 17.02
N LEU A 22 3.16 8.62 16.84
CA LEU A 22 3.12 7.87 15.58
C LEU A 22 1.69 7.70 15.04
N TRP A 23 0.72 7.39 15.90
CA TRP A 23 -0.69 7.17 15.54
C TRP A 23 -1.56 8.42 15.64
N GLY A 24 -0.95 9.59 15.72
CA GLY A 24 -1.65 10.86 15.59
C GLY A 24 -2.06 11.51 16.91
N GLN A 25 -1.86 10.87 18.05
CA GLN A 25 -2.14 11.48 19.35
C GLN A 25 -1.41 12.81 19.49
N GLU A 26 -2.17 13.87 19.77
CA GLU A 26 -1.66 15.25 19.79
C GLU A 26 -1.00 15.59 21.12
N GLU A 27 0.21 16.14 21.06
CA GLU A 27 0.96 16.69 22.18
C GLU A 27 1.27 18.16 21.91
N SER A 28 0.29 18.92 21.38
CA SER A 28 0.49 20.32 20.98
C SER A 28 0.79 21.24 22.16
N ARG A 29 1.48 22.32 21.84
CA ARG A 29 1.72 23.44 22.77
C ARG A 29 1.08 24.69 22.21
N ASN A 30 0.22 25.30 23.00
CA ASN A 30 -0.44 26.56 22.70
C ASN A 30 0.14 27.66 23.55
N LYS A 31 0.18 28.92 23.04
CA LYS A 31 0.22 30.10 23.89
C LYS A 31 -1.10 30.21 24.68
N GLU A 32 -1.04 30.81 25.85
CA GLU A 32 -2.25 31.09 26.63
C GLU A 32 -3.24 31.90 25.78
N ASP A 33 -4.51 31.51 25.77
CA ASP A 33 -5.61 32.07 24.95
C ASP A 33 -5.44 32.00 23.42
N ALA A 34 -4.49 31.22 22.90
CA ALA A 34 -4.32 31.05 21.48
C ALA A 34 -5.30 30.00 20.90
N PRO A 35 -5.71 30.15 19.62
CA PRO A 35 -6.57 29.18 18.98
C PRO A 35 -5.89 27.83 18.85
N SER A 36 -6.63 26.75 19.15
CA SER A 36 -6.17 25.37 18.94
C SER A 36 -6.36 24.95 17.49
N CYS A 37 -5.44 24.14 16.96
CA CYS A 37 -5.61 23.49 15.68
C CYS A 37 -6.27 22.12 15.87
N HIS A 38 -7.45 21.91 15.30
CA HIS A 38 -8.17 20.63 15.35
C HIS A 38 -7.93 19.75 14.11
N LEU A 39 -7.12 20.22 13.15
CA LEU A 39 -6.72 19.39 12.01
C LEU A 39 -5.65 18.38 12.44
N ARG A 40 -5.86 17.10 12.05
CA ARG A 40 -4.99 15.97 12.43
C ARG A 40 -4.29 15.41 11.18
N PHE A 41 -4.25 14.11 10.96
CA PHE A 41 -3.80 13.61 9.68
C PHE A 41 -4.68 14.16 8.53
N PRO A 42 -4.18 14.26 7.29
CA PRO A 42 -5.00 14.69 6.16
C PRO A 42 -6.32 13.92 6.08
N GLY A 43 -7.42 14.66 6.01
CA GLY A 43 -8.77 14.11 6.06
C GLY A 43 -9.39 14.00 7.46
N GLN A 44 -8.62 14.25 8.53
CA GLN A 44 -9.08 14.14 9.91
C GLN A 44 -9.30 15.50 10.57
N TYR A 45 -10.36 15.59 11.37
CA TYR A 45 -10.70 16.71 12.24
C TYR A 45 -11.02 16.20 13.63
N GLU A 46 -10.37 16.74 14.66
CA GLU A 46 -10.63 16.38 16.04
C GLU A 46 -12.00 16.88 16.49
N ASP A 47 -12.79 15.98 17.02
CA ASP A 47 -14.00 16.28 17.76
C ASP A 47 -13.62 16.54 19.24
N ALA A 48 -13.68 17.81 19.65
CA ALA A 48 -13.27 18.24 20.98
C ALA A 48 -14.15 17.65 22.12
N GLU A 49 -15.37 17.19 21.83
CA GLU A 49 -16.25 16.62 22.84
C GLU A 49 -15.87 15.16 23.16
N SER A 50 -15.53 14.39 22.13
CA SER A 50 -15.20 12.95 22.28
C SER A 50 -13.69 12.67 22.32
N GLY A 51 -12.84 13.60 21.84
CA GLY A 51 -11.41 13.38 21.65
C GLY A 51 -11.08 12.48 20.45
N LEU A 52 -12.08 12.06 19.69
CA LEU A 52 -11.93 11.23 18.51
C LEU A 52 -11.64 12.09 17.27
N TYR A 53 -11.09 11.47 16.21
CA TYR A 53 -10.83 12.17 14.96
C TYR A 53 -11.84 11.77 13.90
N TYR A 54 -12.72 12.71 13.52
CA TYR A 54 -13.67 12.54 12.44
C TYR A 54 -12.95 12.42 11.10
N ASN A 55 -13.11 11.32 10.40
CA ASN A 55 -12.50 11.04 9.10
C ASN A 55 -13.58 10.63 8.08
N ARG A 56 -14.45 11.58 7.74
CA ARG A 56 -15.54 11.47 6.75
C ARG A 56 -16.54 10.33 7.02
N PHE A 57 -16.13 9.06 6.80
CA PHE A 57 -17.00 7.89 6.94
C PHE A 57 -16.84 7.17 8.28
N ARG A 58 -15.76 7.46 9.03
CA ARG A 58 -15.46 6.81 10.31
C ARG A 58 -14.88 7.79 11.33
N TYR A 59 -14.97 7.41 12.59
CA TYR A 59 -14.24 8.03 13.68
C TYR A 59 -12.99 7.22 14.02
N TYR A 60 -11.88 7.88 14.12
CA TYR A 60 -10.58 7.31 14.42
C TYR A 60 -10.20 7.63 15.88
N ASP A 61 -9.75 6.60 16.60
CA ASP A 61 -9.21 6.69 17.95
C ASP A 61 -7.67 6.66 17.86
N CYS A 62 -7.03 7.78 18.17
CA CYS A 62 -5.59 7.91 18.09
C CYS A 62 -4.85 7.23 19.25
N GLU A 63 -5.51 6.88 20.36
CA GLU A 63 -4.90 6.19 21.49
C GLU A 63 -4.67 4.72 21.16
N VAL A 64 -5.63 4.08 20.48
CA VAL A 64 -5.52 2.69 20.04
C VAL A 64 -5.06 2.53 18.58
N GLY A 65 -5.00 3.63 17.82
CA GLY A 65 -4.54 3.62 16.43
C GLY A 65 -5.51 2.97 15.45
N GLN A 66 -6.82 2.99 15.74
CA GLN A 66 -7.85 2.29 14.96
C GLN A 66 -9.13 3.11 14.81
N TYR A 67 -9.95 2.73 13.82
CA TYR A 67 -11.32 3.23 13.71
C TYR A 67 -12.26 2.55 14.72
N LEU A 68 -13.28 3.27 15.16
CA LEU A 68 -14.28 2.74 16.10
C LEU A 68 -15.27 1.77 15.45
N CYS A 69 -15.47 1.86 14.15
CA CYS A 69 -16.38 0.97 13.43
C CYS A 69 -15.64 0.26 12.30
N ALA A 70 -16.17 -0.89 11.90
CA ALA A 70 -15.65 -1.63 10.75
C ALA A 70 -15.77 -0.79 9.49
N ASP A 71 -14.86 -1.03 8.54
CA ASP A 71 -14.86 -0.36 7.24
C ASP A 71 -16.18 -0.60 6.50
N PRO A 72 -16.90 0.46 6.05
CA PRO A 72 -18.13 0.30 5.27
C PRO A 72 -17.94 -0.46 3.97
N VAL A 73 -16.72 -0.46 3.39
CA VAL A 73 -16.39 -1.27 2.21
C VAL A 73 -15.96 -2.70 2.58
N GLY A 74 -16.07 -3.05 3.84
CA GLY A 74 -15.72 -4.37 4.38
C GLY A 74 -14.23 -4.67 4.21
N LEU A 75 -13.91 -5.94 3.93
CA LEU A 75 -12.53 -6.35 3.64
C LEU A 75 -11.94 -5.67 2.38
N GLY A 76 -12.76 -4.95 1.60
CA GLY A 76 -12.29 -4.09 0.51
C GLY A 76 -11.40 -2.93 0.97
N GLY A 77 -11.48 -2.52 2.23
CA GLY A 77 -10.62 -1.51 2.86
C GLY A 77 -9.31 -2.05 3.43
N GLY A 78 -9.15 -3.38 3.53
CA GLY A 78 -7.99 -4.04 4.14
C GLY A 78 -8.38 -5.26 4.95
N ILE A 79 -7.40 -6.05 5.39
CA ILE A 79 -7.63 -7.27 6.20
C ILE A 79 -8.13 -6.91 7.59
N ASN A 80 -7.59 -5.83 8.18
CA ASN A 80 -8.09 -5.29 9.44
C ASN A 80 -9.20 -4.27 9.16
N PRO A 81 -10.49 -4.60 9.39
CA PRO A 81 -11.59 -3.69 9.09
C PRO A 81 -11.61 -2.43 9.97
N TYR A 82 -10.86 -2.41 11.06
CA TYR A 82 -10.70 -1.27 11.96
C TYR A 82 -9.39 -0.51 11.75
N GLY A 83 -8.51 -1.00 10.88
CA GLY A 83 -7.20 -0.39 10.62
C GLY A 83 -7.30 0.98 9.98
N TYR A 84 -6.38 1.90 10.34
CA TYR A 84 -6.21 3.18 9.66
C TYR A 84 -5.38 2.96 8.39
N VAL A 85 -4.06 2.86 8.52
CA VAL A 85 -3.11 2.56 7.44
C VAL A 85 -1.98 1.71 7.99
N GLY A 86 -1.28 0.94 7.15
CA GLY A 86 -0.15 0.10 7.57
C GLY A 86 1.05 0.91 8.09
N ASN A 87 1.26 2.12 7.58
CA ASN A 87 2.34 3.01 8.02
C ASN A 87 1.91 4.48 7.90
N PRO A 88 1.54 5.15 9.02
CA PRO A 88 1.05 6.53 9.00
C PRO A 88 2.11 7.59 8.66
N LEU A 89 3.38 7.21 8.60
CA LEU A 89 4.44 8.09 8.12
C LEU A 89 4.51 8.17 6.59
N LYS A 90 3.94 7.17 5.90
CA LYS A 90 3.95 7.07 4.43
C LYS A 90 2.59 7.24 3.79
N TYR A 91 1.55 6.73 4.43
CA TYR A 91 0.20 6.64 3.88
C TYR A 91 -0.80 7.44 4.69
N ILE A 92 -1.84 7.90 4.04
CA ILE A 92 -2.96 8.62 4.64
C ILE A 92 -4.27 7.99 4.16
N ASP A 93 -5.29 8.05 5.01
CA ASP A 93 -6.65 7.67 4.66
C ASP A 93 -7.55 8.91 4.65
N LEU A 94 -7.72 9.52 3.49
CA LEU A 94 -8.47 10.77 3.34
C LEU A 94 -9.96 10.65 3.63
N LEU A 95 -10.52 9.46 3.46
CA LEU A 95 -11.96 9.24 3.55
C LEU A 95 -12.37 8.30 4.70
N GLY A 96 -11.42 7.69 5.40
CA GLY A 96 -11.73 6.61 6.32
C GLY A 96 -12.14 5.32 5.59
N LEU A 97 -11.56 5.03 4.42
CA LEU A 97 -11.87 3.88 3.54
C LEU A 97 -10.60 3.35 2.86
N CYS A 98 -9.44 3.47 3.52
CA CYS A 98 -8.15 3.20 2.89
C CYS A 98 -8.02 1.73 2.47
N LYS A 99 -7.62 1.52 1.21
CA LYS A 99 -7.14 0.23 0.71
C LYS A 99 -5.63 0.23 0.67
N GLU A 100 -5.02 -0.85 1.12
CA GLU A 100 -3.61 -1.09 0.82
C GLU A 100 -3.41 -1.07 -0.70
N HIS A 101 -2.53 -0.21 -1.18
CA HIS A 101 -2.24 -0.09 -2.60
C HIS A 101 -0.75 0.18 -2.84
N ILE A 102 -0.30 -0.18 -4.02
CA ILE A 102 1.04 0.12 -4.53
C ILE A 102 0.88 0.94 -5.80
N GLU A 103 1.55 2.08 -5.88
CA GLU A 103 1.61 2.88 -7.08
C GLU A 103 2.47 2.18 -8.13
N THR A 104 1.93 2.07 -9.34
CA THR A 104 2.63 1.46 -10.48
C THR A 104 2.60 2.41 -11.68
N PRO A 105 3.45 2.19 -12.69
CA PRO A 105 3.40 2.95 -13.95
C PRO A 105 2.06 2.88 -14.67
N TYR A 106 1.19 1.93 -14.29
CA TYR A 106 -0.13 1.71 -14.88
C TYR A 106 -1.28 2.12 -13.96
N GLY A 107 -0.98 2.90 -12.90
CA GLY A 107 -1.93 3.34 -11.86
C GLY A 107 -1.83 2.52 -10.57
N SER A 108 -2.66 2.88 -9.60
CA SER A 108 -2.66 2.25 -8.27
C SER A 108 -3.14 0.80 -8.33
N ALA A 109 -2.34 -0.12 -7.81
CA ALA A 109 -2.68 -1.53 -7.64
C ALA A 109 -3.15 -1.77 -6.22
N TYR A 110 -4.37 -2.28 -6.04
CA TYR A 110 -5.01 -2.47 -4.74
C TYR A 110 -4.96 -3.92 -4.28
N GLN A 111 -4.80 -4.13 -2.96
CA GLN A 111 -4.94 -5.46 -2.35
C GLN A 111 -6.31 -6.06 -2.68
N SER A 112 -6.32 -7.29 -3.17
CA SER A 112 -7.55 -8.06 -3.35
C SER A 112 -7.90 -8.83 -2.08
N ASN A 113 -9.21 -8.93 -1.79
CA ASN A 113 -9.73 -9.69 -0.65
C ASN A 113 -10.26 -11.08 -1.06
N SER A 114 -9.94 -11.53 -2.28
CA SER A 114 -10.28 -12.91 -2.65
C SER A 114 -9.50 -13.90 -1.78
N PRO A 115 -10.07 -15.07 -1.45
CA PRO A 115 -9.39 -16.10 -0.67
C PRO A 115 -8.02 -16.48 -1.26
N GLU A 116 -7.92 -16.51 -2.58
CA GLU A 116 -6.70 -16.85 -3.31
C GLU A 116 -5.62 -15.76 -3.13
N ALA A 117 -6.01 -14.48 -3.18
CA ALA A 117 -5.09 -13.38 -2.98
C ALA A 117 -4.59 -13.31 -1.53
N LEU A 118 -5.47 -13.53 -0.55
CA LEU A 118 -5.08 -13.58 0.87
C LEU A 118 -4.16 -14.77 1.17
N ALA A 119 -4.43 -15.94 0.62
CA ALA A 119 -3.55 -17.09 0.74
C ALA A 119 -2.18 -16.88 0.05
N ALA A 120 -2.17 -16.14 -1.06
CA ALA A 120 -0.93 -15.74 -1.73
C ALA A 120 -0.14 -14.75 -0.86
N ARG A 121 -0.81 -13.79 -0.23
CA ARG A 121 -0.20 -12.84 0.70
C ARG A 121 0.51 -13.56 1.86
N GLU A 122 -0.17 -14.48 2.51
CA GLU A 122 0.40 -15.31 3.58
C GLU A 122 1.66 -16.06 3.12
N LYS A 123 1.65 -16.64 1.92
CA LYS A 123 2.84 -17.29 1.35
C LYS A 123 4.02 -16.32 1.19
N VAL A 124 3.77 -15.11 0.70
CA VAL A 124 4.81 -14.07 0.51
C VAL A 124 5.38 -13.63 1.87
N GLU A 125 4.54 -13.39 2.86
CA GLU A 125 4.94 -13.04 4.24
C GLU A 125 5.79 -14.15 4.87
N ASN A 126 5.52 -15.41 4.54
CA ASN A 126 6.33 -16.58 4.94
C ASN A 126 7.56 -16.82 4.05
N GLY A 127 7.93 -15.85 3.20
CA GLY A 127 9.18 -15.88 2.42
C GLY A 127 9.13 -16.74 1.15
N ALA A 128 7.96 -16.87 0.53
CA ALA A 128 7.82 -17.56 -0.76
C ALA A 128 8.73 -16.95 -1.84
N THR A 129 9.19 -17.80 -2.75
CA THR A 129 9.93 -17.35 -3.93
C THR A 129 8.99 -16.70 -4.93
N LEU A 130 9.38 -15.54 -5.41
CA LEU A 130 8.73 -14.77 -6.45
C LEU A 130 9.41 -15.03 -7.79
N TYR A 131 8.64 -15.12 -8.85
CA TYR A 131 9.11 -15.40 -10.21
C TYR A 131 8.74 -14.28 -11.16
N ARG A 132 9.61 -14.02 -12.12
CA ARG A 132 9.36 -13.08 -13.21
C ARG A 132 10.10 -13.53 -14.45
N MET A 133 9.47 -13.40 -15.61
CA MET A 133 10.13 -13.47 -16.92
C MET A 133 10.22 -12.07 -17.52
N GLY A 134 11.17 -11.86 -18.42
CA GLY A 134 11.33 -10.57 -19.06
C GLY A 134 12.37 -10.53 -20.15
N THR A 135 12.63 -9.33 -20.66
CA THR A 135 13.60 -9.07 -21.75
C THR A 135 14.75 -8.25 -21.22
N THR A 136 15.97 -8.67 -21.50
CA THR A 136 17.21 -7.95 -21.16
C THR A 136 17.18 -6.51 -21.70
N GLY A 137 17.65 -5.53 -20.92
CA GLY A 137 17.62 -4.11 -21.23
C GLY A 137 16.28 -3.42 -20.96
N ARG A 138 15.24 -4.15 -20.48
CA ARG A 138 13.92 -3.59 -20.21
C ARG A 138 13.39 -3.88 -18.80
N SER A 139 13.64 -5.07 -18.28
CA SER A 139 12.90 -5.53 -17.09
C SER A 139 13.74 -6.36 -16.09
N GLU A 140 15.08 -6.34 -16.23
CA GLU A 140 16.00 -7.13 -15.39
C GLU A 140 16.42 -6.47 -14.07
N THR A 141 15.78 -5.40 -13.67
CA THR A 141 16.18 -4.64 -12.49
C THR A 141 15.29 -4.91 -11.26
N THR A 142 15.79 -4.56 -10.07
CA THR A 142 15.03 -4.55 -8.81
C THR A 142 13.85 -3.57 -8.85
N GLY A 143 13.81 -2.63 -9.82
CA GLY A 143 12.68 -1.76 -10.09
C GLY A 143 11.43 -2.47 -10.64
N ALA A 144 11.51 -3.78 -10.93
CA ALA A 144 10.37 -4.59 -11.33
C ALA A 144 9.34 -4.70 -10.19
N GLN A 145 8.08 -4.33 -10.48
CA GLN A 145 7.03 -4.28 -9.48
C GLN A 145 6.09 -5.49 -9.51
N PHE A 146 5.98 -6.23 -10.63
CA PHE A 146 5.02 -7.31 -10.81
C PHE A 146 5.72 -8.67 -10.79
N TRP A 147 5.24 -9.56 -9.92
CA TRP A 147 5.82 -10.87 -9.66
C TRP A 147 4.74 -11.95 -9.58
N ALA A 148 5.10 -13.19 -9.86
CA ALA A 148 4.24 -14.36 -9.73
C ALA A 148 4.73 -15.28 -8.60
N LEU A 149 3.83 -16.10 -8.05
CA LEU A 149 4.17 -17.17 -7.11
C LEU A 149 4.39 -18.53 -7.81
N GLU A 150 4.22 -18.57 -9.12
CA GLU A 150 4.47 -19.76 -9.91
C GLU A 150 5.55 -19.53 -10.97
N HIS A 151 6.23 -20.61 -11.33
CA HIS A 151 7.31 -20.55 -12.31
C HIS A 151 6.77 -20.25 -13.72
N PRO A 152 7.43 -19.38 -14.52
CA PRO A 152 6.98 -19.01 -15.87
C PRO A 152 6.82 -20.18 -16.87
N SER A 153 7.47 -21.32 -16.62
CA SER A 153 7.29 -22.54 -17.45
C SER A 153 6.00 -23.32 -17.14
N SER A 154 5.20 -22.89 -16.15
CA SER A 154 3.93 -23.54 -15.81
C SER A 154 2.94 -23.46 -16.98
N PRO A 155 2.25 -24.55 -17.34
CA PRO A 155 1.28 -24.53 -18.42
C PRO A 155 0.23 -23.43 -18.24
N GLY A 156 0.00 -22.60 -19.27
CA GLY A 156 -0.98 -21.50 -19.22
C GLY A 156 -0.56 -20.27 -18.40
N TYR A 157 0.69 -20.20 -17.96
CA TYR A 157 1.22 -19.07 -17.19
C TYR A 157 0.91 -17.71 -17.82
N ALA A 158 1.25 -17.55 -19.11
CA ALA A 158 1.03 -16.29 -19.82
C ALA A 158 -0.41 -15.82 -19.83
N GLY A 159 -1.35 -16.75 -20.06
CA GLY A 159 -2.79 -16.47 -20.04
C GLY A 159 -3.28 -16.01 -18.67
N ARG A 160 -2.82 -16.67 -17.58
CA ARG A 160 -3.18 -16.30 -16.20
C ARG A 160 -2.61 -14.97 -15.75
N TYR A 161 -1.41 -14.61 -16.21
CA TYR A 161 -0.77 -13.33 -15.83
C TYR A 161 -0.96 -12.24 -16.88
N GLY A 162 -1.85 -12.42 -17.85
CA GLY A 162 -2.17 -11.42 -18.86
C GLY A 162 -0.98 -11.01 -19.73
N ILE A 163 0.00 -11.91 -19.97
CA ILE A 163 1.23 -11.57 -20.69
C ILE A 163 0.99 -11.72 -22.19
N PRO A 164 1.08 -10.65 -23.00
CA PRO A 164 0.93 -10.74 -24.44
C PRO A 164 1.96 -11.67 -25.09
N GLN A 165 1.58 -12.38 -26.16
CA GLN A 165 2.45 -13.34 -26.86
C GLN A 165 3.76 -12.70 -27.32
N GLU A 166 3.72 -11.45 -27.80
CA GLU A 166 4.93 -10.72 -28.22
C GLU A 166 5.94 -10.52 -27.08
N ASN A 167 5.47 -10.41 -25.83
CA ASN A 167 6.36 -10.28 -24.67
C ASN A 167 6.96 -11.63 -24.28
N ILE A 168 6.22 -12.73 -24.51
CA ILE A 168 6.74 -14.09 -24.33
C ILE A 168 7.83 -14.38 -25.35
N ASP A 169 7.58 -14.09 -26.62
CA ASP A 169 8.50 -14.33 -27.72
C ASP A 169 9.82 -13.52 -27.61
N ARG A 170 9.76 -12.39 -26.91
CA ARG A 170 10.93 -11.54 -26.62
C ARG A 170 11.60 -11.82 -25.30
N SER A 171 11.00 -12.64 -24.45
CA SER A 171 11.56 -12.96 -23.15
C SER A 171 12.81 -13.82 -23.30
N ASP A 172 13.89 -13.38 -22.67
CA ASP A 172 15.21 -14.04 -22.73
C ASP A 172 15.78 -14.36 -21.35
N PHE A 173 15.01 -14.10 -20.27
CA PHE A 173 15.43 -14.47 -18.92
C PHE A 173 14.26 -14.82 -17.99
N ILE A 174 14.59 -15.58 -16.94
CA ILE A 174 13.75 -15.78 -15.76
C ILE A 174 14.53 -15.31 -14.54
N MET A 175 13.87 -14.51 -13.69
CA MET A 175 14.38 -14.12 -12.37
C MET A 175 13.59 -14.77 -11.26
N THR A 176 14.30 -15.08 -10.17
CA THR A 176 13.67 -15.38 -8.87
C THR A 176 14.09 -14.36 -7.84
N ALA A 177 13.18 -14.03 -6.94
CA ALA A 177 13.41 -13.06 -5.89
C ALA A 177 12.67 -13.44 -4.60
N LYS A 178 13.01 -12.77 -3.51
CA LYS A 178 12.22 -12.74 -2.27
C LYS A 178 11.90 -11.31 -1.90
N LEU A 179 10.76 -11.12 -1.28
CA LEU A 179 10.41 -9.83 -0.69
C LEU A 179 11.38 -9.53 0.47
N LYS A 180 11.88 -8.31 0.54
CA LYS A 180 12.69 -7.84 1.67
C LYS A 180 11.84 -7.73 2.92
N PRO A 181 12.36 -8.10 4.10
CA PRO A 181 11.62 -7.96 5.35
C PRO A 181 11.11 -6.53 5.56
N GLY A 182 9.83 -6.40 5.93
CA GLY A 182 9.20 -5.10 6.19
C GLY A 182 8.89 -4.25 4.96
N SER A 183 9.04 -4.79 3.74
CA SER A 183 8.58 -4.11 2.53
C SER A 183 7.08 -4.21 2.36
N ASP A 184 6.49 -3.13 1.87
CA ASP A 184 5.08 -3.12 1.46
C ASP A 184 4.88 -3.97 0.19
N PHE A 185 3.74 -4.62 0.09
CA PHE A 185 3.30 -5.32 -1.13
C PHE A 185 1.80 -5.57 -1.09
N ILE A 186 1.23 -5.87 -2.24
CA ILE A 186 -0.16 -6.34 -2.36
C ILE A 186 -0.22 -7.60 -3.20
N THR A 187 -1.30 -8.33 -3.04
CA THR A 187 -1.65 -9.49 -3.87
C THR A 187 -3.02 -9.29 -4.50
N ARG A 188 -3.13 -9.55 -5.80
CA ARG A 188 -4.37 -9.38 -6.54
C ARG A 188 -4.41 -10.29 -7.77
N PRO A 189 -5.59 -10.54 -8.36
CA PRO A 189 -5.66 -11.11 -9.69
C PRO A 189 -4.96 -10.23 -10.72
N ALA A 190 -4.09 -10.80 -11.52
CA ALA A 190 -3.46 -10.11 -12.64
C ALA A 190 -4.52 -9.63 -13.64
N PRO A 191 -4.44 -8.41 -14.16
CA PRO A 191 -5.38 -7.93 -15.17
C PRO A 191 -5.22 -8.70 -16.47
N GLY A 192 -6.32 -8.90 -17.19
CA GLY A 192 -6.28 -9.41 -18.56
C GLY A 192 -5.71 -8.34 -19.52
N ILE A 193 -4.90 -8.76 -20.50
CA ILE A 193 -4.37 -7.92 -21.56
C ILE A 193 -4.59 -8.61 -22.91
N GLY A 194 -5.28 -7.92 -23.82
CA GLY A 194 -5.65 -8.49 -25.11
C GLY A 194 -6.53 -9.74 -24.95
N ASP A 195 -6.16 -10.85 -25.60
CA ASP A 195 -6.88 -12.13 -25.53
C ASP A 195 -6.57 -12.96 -24.27
N ASN A 196 -5.62 -12.52 -23.45
CA ASN A 196 -5.27 -13.18 -22.20
C ASN A 196 -6.17 -12.71 -21.07
N LEU A 197 -6.92 -13.62 -20.46
CA LEU A 197 -7.95 -13.29 -19.48
C LEU A 197 -7.40 -12.79 -18.14
N GLY A 198 -6.13 -13.06 -17.83
CA GLY A 198 -5.57 -12.76 -16.51
C GLY A 198 -6.13 -13.70 -15.43
N GLY A 199 -6.20 -13.22 -14.20
CA GLY A 199 -6.81 -13.90 -13.05
C GLY A 199 -5.85 -14.71 -12.19
N GLY A 200 -4.63 -15.01 -12.64
CA GLY A 200 -3.57 -15.55 -11.78
C GLY A 200 -3.17 -14.53 -10.71
N ILE A 201 -2.89 -14.98 -9.49
CA ILE A 201 -2.57 -14.05 -8.42
C ILE A 201 -1.15 -13.52 -8.58
N GLU A 202 -1.05 -12.22 -8.85
CA GLU A 202 0.23 -11.50 -8.89
C GLU A 202 0.55 -10.85 -7.55
N VAL A 203 1.84 -10.70 -7.30
CA VAL A 203 2.40 -9.91 -6.20
C VAL A 203 2.90 -8.59 -6.79
N VAL A 204 2.37 -7.48 -6.29
CA VAL A 204 2.83 -6.15 -6.69
C VAL A 204 3.57 -5.52 -5.51
N ALA A 205 4.80 -5.12 -5.75
CA ALA A 205 5.66 -4.52 -4.74
C ALA A 205 6.26 -3.20 -5.26
N PRO A 206 6.64 -2.26 -4.37
CA PRO A 206 7.36 -1.06 -4.78
C PRO A 206 8.69 -1.40 -5.48
N PRO A 207 9.26 -0.48 -6.27
CA PRO A 207 10.62 -0.62 -6.74
C PRO A 207 11.59 -0.92 -5.59
N ASP A 208 12.56 -1.79 -5.85
CA ASP A 208 13.61 -2.20 -4.90
C ASP A 208 13.12 -2.92 -3.62
N ALA A 209 11.86 -3.35 -3.57
CA ALA A 209 11.30 -4.09 -2.44
C ALA A 209 11.69 -5.58 -2.40
N VAL A 210 12.43 -6.06 -3.38
CA VAL A 210 12.83 -7.47 -3.51
C VAL A 210 14.35 -7.64 -3.55
N ASP A 211 14.80 -8.79 -3.06
CA ASP A 211 16.16 -9.29 -3.24
C ASP A 211 16.16 -10.34 -4.35
N ILE A 212 16.90 -10.10 -5.42
CA ILE A 212 17.05 -11.05 -6.54
C ILE A 212 17.93 -12.20 -6.07
N ILE A 213 17.44 -13.44 -6.23
CA ILE A 213 18.15 -14.67 -5.85
C ILE A 213 18.85 -15.28 -7.04
N THR A 214 18.14 -15.42 -8.17
CA THR A 214 18.70 -15.96 -9.40
C THR A 214 18.29 -15.12 -10.60
N PHE A 215 19.18 -15.09 -11.60
CA PHE A 215 18.94 -14.53 -12.91
C PHE A 215 19.44 -15.51 -13.94
N SER A 216 18.56 -16.13 -14.70
CA SER A 216 18.88 -17.15 -15.69
C SER A 216 18.43 -16.69 -17.07
N LYS A 217 19.37 -16.59 -18.02
CA LYS A 217 19.07 -16.37 -19.45
C LYS A 217 18.78 -17.70 -20.14
N HIS A 218 17.89 -17.71 -21.12
CA HIS A 218 17.54 -18.85 -21.97
C HIS A 218 17.48 -18.45 -23.44
#